data_1128dc0f367b481447df635d76a952d1
#
_entry.id   1128dc0f367b481447df635d76a952d1
#
_cell.length_a   1.000
_cell.length_b   1.000
_cell.length_c   1.000
_cell.angle_alpha   90.00
_cell.angle_beta   90.00
_cell.angle_gamma   90.00
#
_symmetry.space_group_name_H-M   'P 1'
#
loop_
_entity.id
_entity.type
_entity.pdbx_description
1 polymer ?
#
loop_
_entity_poly.entity_id
_entity_poly.type
_entity_poly.pdbx_seq_one_letter_code
_entity_poly.pdbx_strand_id
1 'polypeptide(L)'
;MGETKHILKRSEQKKENMWSTEDIFASDEAWKAEFAAIKGEEQALAAYAGRLSESPEVLLEYLRKSEELGLRIEDLYNYTFLKNDEDTKNTVYQGLKGQMTGYLVQFQQATAFETPEIIAIPEETLQKFYEECPELRLYERYMYRVRRRKEHILSQAEESILAARSEERRVGKECRSRWS
;
A
#
# COMPACT_ATOMS: atom_id res chain seq x y z
N MET A 1 44.40 13.41 18.40
CA MET A 1 43.15 13.58 19.15
C MET A 1 42.08 13.82 18.10
N GLY A 2 41.22 12.85 17.84
CA GLY A 2 40.13 13.02 16.88
C GLY A 2 39.03 13.85 17.49
N GLU A 3 38.64 14.93 16.83
CA GLU A 3 37.45 15.71 17.22
C GLU A 3 36.25 14.77 17.18
N THR A 4 35.63 14.59 18.35
CA THR A 4 34.33 13.90 18.43
C THR A 4 33.33 14.76 17.68
N LYS A 5 32.93 14.35 16.45
CA LYS A 5 31.86 15.01 15.70
C LYS A 5 30.62 15.05 16.59
N HIS A 6 30.23 16.24 17.01
CA HIS A 6 28.99 16.46 17.75
C HIS A 6 27.81 16.17 16.80
N ILE A 7 27.01 15.16 17.10
CA ILE A 7 25.78 14.86 16.35
C ILE A 7 24.72 15.84 16.86
N LEU A 8 24.28 16.73 15.98
CA LEU A 8 23.24 17.72 16.29
C LEU A 8 21.92 17.01 16.65
N LYS A 9 21.25 17.53 17.69
CA LYS A 9 19.90 17.11 18.02
C LYS A 9 18.92 17.61 16.95
N ARG A 10 17.73 17.02 16.87
CA ARG A 10 16.66 17.43 15.94
C ARG A 10 16.38 18.94 16.01
N SER A 11 16.24 19.48 17.20
CA SER A 11 15.99 20.91 17.46
C SER A 11 17.12 21.85 17.03
N GLU A 12 18.30 21.32 16.78
CA GLU A 12 19.50 22.06 16.35
C GLU A 12 19.72 21.99 14.85
N GLN A 13 18.92 21.17 14.13
CA GLN A 13 19.00 21.03 12.69
C GLN A 13 18.42 22.26 11.99
N LYS A 14 19.04 22.67 10.88
CA LYS A 14 18.50 23.72 10.05
C LYS A 14 17.28 23.22 9.29
N LYS A 15 16.27 24.09 9.10
CA LYS A 15 15.05 23.75 8.39
C LYS A 15 15.31 23.24 6.96
N GLU A 16 16.33 23.77 6.29
CA GLU A 16 16.75 23.34 4.94
C GLU A 16 17.26 21.89 4.85
N ASN A 17 17.59 21.29 5.98
CA ASN A 17 18.05 19.90 6.12
C ASN A 17 16.96 18.96 6.65
N MET A 18 15.71 19.40 6.64
CA MET A 18 14.57 18.66 7.14
C MET A 18 13.55 18.48 6.04
N TRP A 19 12.76 17.43 6.09
CA TRP A 19 11.63 17.27 5.18
C TRP A 19 10.53 18.29 5.48
N SER A 20 9.95 18.91 4.45
CA SER A 20 8.82 19.82 4.56
C SER A 20 7.52 19.03 4.66
N THR A 21 7.34 18.33 5.80
CA THR A 21 6.15 17.50 6.02
C THR A 21 4.87 18.33 6.10
N GLU A 22 4.99 19.62 6.39
CA GLU A 22 3.91 20.59 6.36
C GLU A 22 3.31 20.82 4.96
N ASP A 23 4.04 20.47 3.89
CA ASP A 23 3.52 20.52 2.52
C ASP A 23 2.55 19.35 2.24
N ILE A 24 2.61 18.27 3.03
CA ILE A 24 1.67 17.14 2.93
C ILE A 24 0.47 17.41 3.85
N PHE A 25 0.71 17.60 5.14
CA PHE A 25 -0.31 18.02 6.12
C PHE A 25 0.21 19.16 6.97
N ALA A 26 -0.57 20.22 7.07
CA ALA A 26 -0.19 21.42 7.83
C ALA A 26 0.03 21.13 9.34
N SER A 27 -0.60 20.09 9.89
CA SER A 27 -0.46 19.69 11.31
C SER A 27 -0.85 18.22 11.52
N ASP A 28 -0.49 17.69 12.70
CA ASP A 28 -0.93 16.36 13.13
C ASP A 28 -2.46 16.25 13.26
N GLU A 29 -3.14 17.35 13.57
CA GLU A 29 -4.60 17.41 13.67
C GLU A 29 -5.23 17.28 12.27
N ALA A 30 -4.64 17.93 11.25
CA ALA A 30 -5.08 17.78 9.85
C ALA A 30 -4.90 16.34 9.38
N TRP A 31 -3.77 15.71 9.71
CA TRP A 31 -3.54 14.28 9.43
C TRP A 31 -4.60 13.40 10.11
N LYS A 32 -4.88 13.63 11.39
CA LYS A 32 -5.89 12.85 12.15
C LYS A 32 -7.28 12.98 11.58
N ALA A 33 -7.65 14.19 11.12
CA ALA A 33 -8.94 14.44 10.50
C ALA A 33 -9.07 13.66 9.19
N GLU A 34 -8.05 13.69 8.33
CA GLU A 34 -8.02 12.95 7.07
C GLU A 34 -8.00 11.44 7.32
N PHE A 35 -7.18 10.97 8.26
CA PHE A 35 -7.16 9.56 8.63
C PHE A 35 -8.52 9.06 9.16
N ALA A 36 -9.25 9.89 9.89
CA ALA A 36 -10.60 9.56 10.31
C ALA A 36 -11.59 9.53 9.15
N ALA A 37 -11.42 10.42 8.17
CA ALA A 37 -12.29 10.50 7.00
C ALA A 37 -12.19 9.29 6.07
N ILE A 38 -10.99 8.71 5.89
CA ILE A 38 -10.82 7.54 5.02
C ILE A 38 -11.30 6.22 5.62
N LYS A 39 -11.54 6.16 6.93
CA LYS A 39 -11.96 4.92 7.60
C LYS A 39 -13.31 4.44 7.09
N GLY A 40 -13.34 3.19 6.61
CA GLY A 40 -14.53 2.54 6.06
C GLY A 40 -14.65 2.67 4.54
N GLU A 41 -13.87 3.55 3.88
CA GLU A 41 -13.88 3.65 2.41
C GLU A 41 -13.33 2.38 1.75
N GLU A 42 -12.42 1.66 2.41
CA GLU A 42 -11.92 0.36 1.96
C GLU A 42 -13.03 -0.69 1.86
N GLN A 43 -14.06 -0.61 2.70
CA GLN A 43 -15.22 -1.50 2.64
C GLN A 43 -16.10 -1.19 1.43
N ALA A 44 -16.20 0.08 1.04
CA ALA A 44 -16.91 0.47 -0.18
C ALA A 44 -16.22 -0.09 -1.43
N LEU A 45 -14.87 -0.19 -1.42
CA LEU A 45 -14.13 -0.88 -2.49
C LEU A 45 -14.36 -2.38 -2.47
N ALA A 46 -14.40 -3.01 -1.30
CA ALA A 46 -14.68 -4.44 -1.16
C ALA A 46 -16.03 -4.86 -1.76
N ALA A 47 -17.00 -3.94 -1.84
CA ALA A 47 -18.31 -4.20 -2.45
C ALA A 47 -18.24 -4.44 -3.98
N TYR A 48 -17.11 -4.15 -4.63
CA TYR A 48 -16.89 -4.48 -6.05
C TYR A 48 -16.36 -5.89 -6.29
N ALA A 49 -16.05 -6.65 -5.23
CA ALA A 49 -15.55 -8.02 -5.36
C ALA A 49 -16.52 -8.89 -6.17
N GLY A 50 -15.98 -9.60 -7.16
CA GLY A 50 -16.75 -10.43 -8.09
C GLY A 50 -17.42 -9.65 -9.24
N ARG A 51 -17.21 -8.33 -9.33
CA ARG A 51 -17.97 -7.46 -10.22
C ARG A 51 -17.13 -6.74 -11.29
N LEU A 52 -15.81 -6.82 -11.24
CA LEU A 52 -14.94 -6.04 -12.14
C LEU A 52 -15.07 -6.41 -13.64
N SER A 53 -15.65 -7.57 -13.94
CA SER A 53 -15.93 -8.01 -15.31
C SER A 53 -17.39 -7.81 -15.75
N GLU A 54 -18.24 -7.20 -14.93
CA GLU A 54 -19.66 -6.99 -15.24
C GLU A 54 -19.87 -5.99 -16.37
N SER A 55 -19.17 -4.85 -16.30
CA SER A 55 -19.22 -3.83 -17.35
C SER A 55 -18.01 -2.89 -17.28
N PRO A 56 -17.72 -2.15 -18.38
CA PRO A 56 -16.64 -1.19 -18.39
C PRO A 56 -16.84 -0.03 -17.40
N GLU A 57 -18.08 0.37 -17.14
CA GLU A 57 -18.43 1.42 -16.18
C GLU A 57 -18.11 0.99 -14.75
N VAL A 58 -18.46 -0.24 -14.37
CA VAL A 58 -18.17 -0.81 -13.05
C VAL A 58 -16.66 -0.89 -12.83
N LEU A 59 -15.92 -1.36 -13.84
CA LEU A 59 -14.46 -1.42 -13.76
C LEU A 59 -13.85 -0.01 -13.63
N LEU A 60 -14.31 0.94 -14.45
CA LEU A 60 -13.82 2.33 -14.39
C LEU A 60 -14.12 2.98 -13.04
N GLU A 61 -15.33 2.81 -12.54
CA GLU A 61 -15.76 3.37 -11.24
C GLU A 61 -14.88 2.83 -10.10
N TYR A 62 -14.65 1.51 -10.10
CA TYR A 62 -13.77 0.88 -9.12
C TYR A 62 -12.34 1.46 -9.19
N LEU A 63 -11.75 1.51 -10.39
CA LEU A 63 -10.38 1.99 -10.57
C LEU A 63 -10.23 3.45 -10.12
N ARG A 64 -11.19 4.32 -10.43
CA ARG A 64 -11.19 5.72 -10.00
C ARG A 64 -11.26 5.84 -8.47
N LYS A 65 -12.17 5.11 -7.84
CA LYS A 65 -12.31 5.13 -6.37
C LYS A 65 -11.07 4.57 -5.68
N SER A 66 -10.51 3.49 -6.23
CA SER A 66 -9.30 2.88 -5.71
C SER A 66 -8.10 3.82 -5.84
N GLU A 67 -7.97 4.54 -6.96
CA GLU A 67 -6.93 5.56 -7.17
C GLU A 67 -7.09 6.74 -6.22
N GLU A 68 -8.31 7.29 -6.09
CA GLU A 68 -8.59 8.42 -5.19
C GLU A 68 -8.25 8.08 -3.73
N LEU A 69 -8.73 6.94 -3.24
CA LEU A 69 -8.39 6.48 -1.90
C LEU A 69 -6.90 6.17 -1.76
N GLY A 70 -6.29 5.58 -2.81
CA GLY A 70 -4.87 5.28 -2.85
C GLY A 70 -3.98 6.51 -2.69
N LEU A 71 -4.29 7.61 -3.34
CA LEU A 71 -3.56 8.89 -3.22
C LEU A 71 -3.66 9.45 -1.79
N ARG A 72 -4.85 9.44 -1.20
CA ARG A 72 -5.05 9.89 0.18
C ARG A 72 -4.30 9.02 1.20
N ILE A 73 -4.27 7.71 0.96
CA ILE A 73 -3.46 6.75 1.75
C ILE A 73 -1.97 7.06 1.62
N GLU A 74 -1.49 7.37 0.41
CA GLU A 74 -0.08 7.70 0.16
C GLU A 74 0.34 8.96 0.91
N ASP A 75 -0.45 10.01 0.91
CA ASP A 75 -0.18 11.25 1.65
C ASP A 75 -0.13 10.98 3.16
N LEU A 76 -1.11 10.25 3.69
CA LEU A 76 -1.15 9.86 5.11
C LEU A 76 0.06 9.01 5.50
N TYR A 77 0.44 8.06 4.65
CA TYR A 77 1.60 7.21 4.84
C TYR A 77 2.89 8.04 4.85
N ASN A 78 3.11 8.84 3.81
CA ASN A 78 4.32 9.63 3.65
C ASN A 78 4.53 10.57 4.83
N TYR A 79 3.49 11.33 5.25
CA TYR A 79 3.57 12.19 6.42
C TYR A 79 4.03 11.43 7.66
N THR A 80 3.34 10.34 7.96
CA THR A 80 3.56 9.56 9.18
C THR A 80 4.95 8.93 9.22
N PHE A 81 5.40 8.36 8.10
CA PHE A 81 6.69 7.68 8.03
C PHE A 81 7.84 8.69 8.06
N LEU A 82 7.74 9.81 7.34
CA LEU A 82 8.73 10.88 7.38
C LEU A 82 8.87 11.45 8.80
N LYS A 83 7.76 11.77 9.48
CA LYS A 83 7.78 12.25 10.88
C LYS A 83 8.40 11.25 11.84
N ASN A 84 8.08 9.95 11.69
CA ASN A 84 8.67 8.92 12.53
C ASN A 84 10.17 8.74 12.26
N ASP A 85 10.59 8.81 10.99
CA ASP A 85 11.99 8.59 10.62
C ASP A 85 12.86 9.80 10.97
N GLU A 86 12.29 10.99 11.07
CA GLU A 86 12.96 12.17 11.60
C GLU A 86 13.28 12.06 13.10
N ASP A 87 12.39 11.46 13.90
CA ASP A 87 12.57 11.23 15.33
C ASP A 87 11.95 9.89 15.76
N THR A 88 12.73 8.84 15.63
CA THR A 88 12.31 7.47 15.95
C THR A 88 12.04 7.24 17.45
N LYS A 89 12.37 8.18 18.33
CA LYS A 89 12.06 8.11 19.76
C LYS A 89 10.73 8.77 20.12
N ASN A 90 10.12 9.50 19.19
CA ASN A 90 8.86 10.17 19.42
C ASN A 90 7.70 9.17 19.42
N THR A 91 7.15 8.93 20.60
CA THR A 91 6.07 7.94 20.81
C THR A 91 4.77 8.32 20.12
N VAL A 92 4.53 9.62 19.87
CA VAL A 92 3.35 10.06 19.10
C VAL A 92 3.44 9.57 17.67
N TYR A 93 4.57 9.79 16.99
CA TYR A 93 4.75 9.37 15.61
C TYR A 93 4.88 7.86 15.45
N GLN A 94 5.44 7.15 16.44
CA GLN A 94 5.37 5.69 16.49
C GLN A 94 3.91 5.22 16.55
N GLY A 95 3.06 5.88 17.34
CA GLY A 95 1.63 5.57 17.44
C GLY A 95 0.87 5.82 16.13
N LEU A 96 1.10 6.97 15.47
CA LEU A 96 0.50 7.27 14.16
C LEU A 96 0.95 6.25 13.10
N LYS A 97 2.22 5.91 13.06
CA LYS A 97 2.77 4.88 12.17
C LYS A 97 2.13 3.51 12.39
N GLY A 98 1.91 3.12 13.66
CA GLY A 98 1.19 1.90 14.00
C GLY A 98 -0.25 1.89 13.48
N GLN A 99 -0.99 3.00 13.65
CA GLN A 99 -2.34 3.16 13.12
C GLN A 99 -2.37 3.06 11.60
N MET A 100 -1.47 3.77 10.92
CA MET A 100 -1.38 3.74 9.46
C MET A 100 -1.04 2.34 8.94
N THR A 101 -0.08 1.66 9.56
CA THR A 101 0.28 0.28 9.20
C THR A 101 -0.92 -0.66 9.36
N GLY A 102 -1.69 -0.53 10.44
CA GLY A 102 -2.92 -1.32 10.65
C GLY A 102 -3.96 -1.06 9.57
N TYR A 103 -4.15 0.21 9.17
CA TYR A 103 -5.09 0.56 8.10
C TYR A 103 -4.64 0.01 6.75
N LEU A 104 -3.35 0.06 6.43
CA LEU A 104 -2.80 -0.52 5.19
C LEU A 104 -3.11 -2.02 5.07
N VAL A 105 -3.03 -2.77 6.18
CA VAL A 105 -3.39 -4.19 6.19
C VAL A 105 -4.88 -4.37 5.87
N GLN A 106 -5.77 -3.55 6.46
CA GLN A 106 -7.20 -3.59 6.17
C GLN A 106 -7.50 -3.25 4.72
N PHE A 107 -6.89 -2.21 4.19
CA PHE A 107 -7.01 -1.81 2.78
C PHE A 107 -6.55 -2.93 1.84
N GLN A 108 -5.39 -3.53 2.09
CA GLN A 108 -4.87 -4.65 1.29
C GLN A 108 -5.80 -5.87 1.32
N GLN A 109 -6.39 -6.17 2.47
CA GLN A 109 -7.38 -7.25 2.58
C GLN A 109 -8.66 -6.94 1.82
N ALA A 110 -9.17 -5.72 1.92
CA ALA A 110 -10.39 -5.28 1.24
C ALA A 110 -10.26 -5.28 -0.29
N THR A 111 -9.05 -5.01 -0.80
CA THR A 111 -8.76 -4.95 -2.25
C THR A 111 -8.05 -6.19 -2.80
N ALA A 112 -7.90 -7.25 -2.00
CA ALA A 112 -7.17 -8.46 -2.40
C ALA A 112 -7.77 -9.17 -3.65
N PHE A 113 -9.06 -8.95 -3.93
CA PHE A 113 -9.75 -9.50 -5.10
C PHE A 113 -9.34 -8.84 -6.41
N GLU A 114 -8.83 -7.61 -6.39
CA GLU A 114 -8.57 -6.78 -7.58
C GLU A 114 -7.64 -7.47 -8.58
N THR A 115 -6.46 -7.87 -8.13
CA THR A 115 -5.47 -8.50 -9.01
C THR A 115 -5.98 -9.79 -9.66
N PRO A 116 -6.53 -10.79 -8.94
CA PRO A 116 -7.06 -12.00 -9.56
C PRO A 116 -8.23 -11.72 -10.50
N GLU A 117 -9.12 -10.79 -10.19
CA GLU A 117 -10.24 -10.48 -11.07
C GLU A 117 -9.78 -9.79 -12.37
N ILE A 118 -8.89 -8.78 -12.29
CA ILE A 118 -8.34 -8.15 -13.50
C ILE A 118 -7.62 -9.17 -14.39
N ILE A 119 -6.89 -10.13 -13.80
CA ILE A 119 -6.22 -11.20 -14.55
C ILE A 119 -7.23 -12.15 -15.19
N ALA A 120 -8.38 -12.38 -14.57
CA ALA A 120 -9.42 -13.26 -15.04
C ALA A 120 -10.24 -12.69 -16.22
N ILE A 121 -10.28 -11.35 -16.40
CA ILE A 121 -10.97 -10.72 -17.54
C ILE A 121 -10.34 -11.21 -18.84
N PRO A 122 -11.10 -11.83 -19.77
CA PRO A 122 -10.57 -12.23 -21.07
C PRO A 122 -10.07 -11.01 -21.86
N GLU A 123 -9.01 -11.21 -22.66
CA GLU A 123 -8.43 -10.13 -23.47
C GLU A 123 -9.46 -9.49 -24.41
N GLU A 124 -10.27 -10.33 -25.06
CA GLU A 124 -11.34 -9.87 -25.96
C GLU A 124 -12.38 -9.00 -25.25
N THR A 125 -12.72 -9.35 -24.02
CA THR A 125 -13.65 -8.57 -23.18
C THR A 125 -13.03 -7.22 -22.80
N LEU A 126 -11.75 -7.22 -22.44
CA LEU A 126 -11.05 -5.99 -22.07
C LEU A 126 -10.93 -5.04 -23.26
N GLN A 127 -10.67 -5.56 -24.48
CA GLN A 127 -10.64 -4.75 -25.69
C GLN A 127 -12.01 -4.12 -26.00
N LYS A 128 -13.11 -4.88 -25.83
CA LYS A 128 -14.47 -4.33 -25.95
C LYS A 128 -14.71 -3.22 -24.91
N PHE A 129 -14.27 -3.42 -23.68
CA PHE A 129 -14.40 -2.40 -22.62
C PHE A 129 -13.68 -1.10 -22.99
N TYR A 130 -12.51 -1.18 -23.63
CA TYR A 130 -11.81 0.02 -24.13
C TYR A 130 -12.51 0.70 -25.31
N GLU A 131 -13.29 -0.05 -26.11
CA GLU A 131 -14.08 0.51 -27.21
C GLU A 131 -15.35 1.18 -26.69
N GLU A 132 -16.04 0.55 -25.73
CA GLU A 132 -17.29 1.03 -25.13
C GLU A 132 -17.06 2.18 -24.15
N CYS A 133 -15.94 2.15 -23.40
CA CYS A 133 -15.56 3.17 -22.43
C CYS A 133 -14.12 3.64 -22.66
N PRO A 134 -13.87 4.62 -23.55
CA PRO A 134 -12.53 5.10 -23.88
C PRO A 134 -11.73 5.64 -22.68
N GLU A 135 -12.41 6.08 -21.62
CA GLU A 135 -11.77 6.57 -20.38
C GLU A 135 -10.99 5.46 -19.66
N LEU A 136 -11.37 4.19 -19.82
CA LEU A 136 -10.60 3.04 -19.31
C LEU A 136 -9.19 2.95 -19.87
N ARG A 137 -8.91 3.54 -21.03
CA ARG A 137 -7.56 3.56 -21.61
C ARG A 137 -6.54 4.29 -20.73
N LEU A 138 -7.00 5.17 -19.84
CA LEU A 138 -6.12 5.78 -18.84
C LEU A 138 -5.44 4.71 -17.96
N TYR A 139 -6.16 3.62 -17.69
CA TYR A 139 -5.69 2.50 -16.86
C TYR A 139 -5.09 1.33 -17.65
N GLU A 140 -5.01 1.43 -18.98
CA GLU A 140 -4.51 0.35 -19.86
C GLU A 140 -3.12 -0.13 -19.44
N ARG A 141 -2.20 0.80 -19.16
CA ARG A 141 -0.84 0.48 -18.70
C ARG A 141 -0.85 -0.21 -17.34
N TYR A 142 -1.72 0.21 -16.42
CA TYR A 142 -1.87 -0.43 -15.12
C TYR A 142 -2.36 -1.87 -15.27
N MET A 143 -3.46 -2.07 -15.99
CA MET A 143 -4.02 -3.40 -16.24
C MET A 143 -3.05 -4.32 -16.98
N TYR A 144 -2.32 -3.82 -17.97
CA TYR A 144 -1.25 -4.58 -18.63
C TYR A 144 -0.19 -5.05 -17.62
N ARG A 145 0.26 -4.18 -16.71
CA ARG A 145 1.25 -4.54 -15.69
C ARG A 145 0.73 -5.60 -14.72
N VAL A 146 -0.53 -5.50 -14.31
CA VAL A 146 -1.19 -6.49 -13.44
C VAL A 146 -1.26 -7.84 -14.17
N ARG A 147 -1.77 -7.86 -15.40
CA ARG A 147 -1.97 -9.07 -16.19
C ARG A 147 -0.67 -9.77 -16.59
N ARG A 148 0.40 -9.02 -16.85
CA ARG A 148 1.73 -9.59 -17.13
C ARG A 148 2.26 -10.46 -15.99
N ARG A 149 1.82 -10.22 -14.76
CA ARG A 149 2.20 -11.04 -13.61
C ARG A 149 1.57 -12.42 -13.60
N LYS A 150 0.57 -12.69 -14.45
CA LYS A 150 -0.14 -13.98 -14.52
C LYS A 150 0.82 -15.16 -14.63
N GLU A 151 1.86 -15.05 -15.45
CA GLU A 151 2.87 -16.10 -15.64
C GLU A 151 3.78 -16.31 -14.41
N HIS A 152 3.78 -15.36 -13.48
CA HIS A 152 4.61 -15.39 -12.28
C HIS A 152 3.79 -15.56 -10.99
N ILE A 153 2.46 -15.63 -11.09
CA ILE A 153 1.59 -15.93 -9.96
C ILE A 153 1.56 -17.45 -9.82
N LEU A 154 2.16 -17.93 -8.74
CA LEU A 154 2.11 -19.32 -8.38
C LEU A 154 0.67 -19.76 -8.10
N SER A 155 0.34 -21.00 -8.42
CA SER A 155 -0.94 -21.57 -8.01
C SER A 155 -1.04 -21.60 -6.48
N GLN A 156 -2.25 -21.63 -5.94
CA GLN A 156 -2.47 -21.71 -4.49
C GLN A 156 -1.72 -22.89 -3.85
N ALA A 157 -1.54 -24.00 -4.59
CA ALA A 157 -0.75 -25.15 -4.15
C ALA A 157 0.75 -24.83 -4.08
N GLU A 158 1.29 -24.12 -5.08
CA GLU A 158 2.70 -23.72 -5.10
C GLU A 158 3.02 -22.66 -4.04
N GLU A 159 2.12 -21.70 -3.81
CA GLU A 159 2.21 -20.73 -2.71
C GLU A 159 2.23 -21.44 -1.35
N SER A 160 1.37 -22.45 -1.15
CA SER A 160 1.32 -23.23 0.07
C SER A 160 2.61 -24.02 0.31
N ILE A 161 3.21 -24.57 -0.74
CA ILE A 161 4.51 -25.30 -0.67
C ILE A 161 5.64 -24.32 -0.33
N LEU A 162 5.65 -23.12 -0.92
CA LEU A 162 6.66 -22.10 -0.61
C LEU A 162 6.52 -21.56 0.82
N ALA A 163 5.30 -21.35 1.29
CA ALA A 163 5.03 -20.96 2.66
C ALA A 163 5.53 -22.02 3.66
N ALA A 164 5.21 -23.30 3.44
CA ALA A 164 5.70 -24.41 4.25
C ALA A 164 7.23 -24.48 4.27
N ARG A 165 7.89 -24.30 3.11
CA ARG A 165 9.35 -24.30 3.01
C ARG A 165 10.01 -23.12 3.72
N SER A 166 9.36 -21.96 3.76
CA SER A 166 9.86 -20.80 4.50
C SER A 166 9.77 -20.99 6.01
N GLU A 167 8.75 -21.68 6.49
CA GLU A 167 8.59 -22.06 7.89
C GLU A 167 9.66 -23.08 8.32
N GLU A 168 9.93 -24.12 7.53
CA GLU A 168 11.00 -25.07 7.80
C GLU A 168 12.39 -24.39 7.89
N ARG A 169 12.67 -23.39 7.05
CA ARG A 169 13.91 -22.61 7.12
C ARG A 169 14.00 -21.78 8.41
N ARG A 170 12.88 -21.26 8.92
CA ARG A 170 12.83 -20.49 10.16
C ARG A 170 13.10 -21.41 11.36
N VAL A 171 12.41 -22.54 11.42
CA VAL A 171 12.60 -23.55 12.48
C VAL A 171 14.04 -24.11 12.46
N GLY A 172 14.61 -24.37 11.29
CA GLY A 172 15.99 -24.84 11.15
C GLY A 172 17.05 -23.84 11.63
N LYS A 173 16.80 -22.52 11.52
CA LYS A 173 17.68 -21.47 12.06
C LYS A 173 17.57 -21.36 13.57
N GLU A 174 16.38 -21.48 14.15
CA GLU A 174 16.17 -21.45 15.59
C GLU A 174 16.79 -22.67 16.30
N CYS A 175 16.74 -23.84 15.66
CA CYS A 175 17.42 -25.03 16.18
C CYS A 175 18.95 -24.90 16.18
N ARG A 176 19.57 -24.24 15.20
CA ARG A 176 21.02 -24.03 15.16
C ARG A 176 21.51 -23.03 16.22
N SER A 177 20.74 -22.03 16.56
CA SER A 177 21.12 -21.03 17.59
C SER A 177 21.02 -21.55 19.02
N ARG A 178 20.39 -22.71 19.24
CA ARG A 178 20.27 -23.38 20.55
C ARG A 178 21.44 -24.32 20.91
N TRP A 179 22.31 -24.60 19.94
CA TRP A 179 23.44 -25.55 20.11
C TRP A 179 24.81 -24.90 19.91
N SER A 180 24.89 -23.57 19.89
CA SER A 180 26.11 -22.76 19.96
C SER A 180 26.10 -21.91 21.24
#